data_fc9449042ab2231a1ab5ead7d631f1ea
#
_entry.id   fc9449042ab2231a1ab5ead7d631f1ea
#
_cell.length_a   1.000
_cell.length_b   1.000
_cell.length_c   1.000
_cell.angle_alpha   90.00
_cell.angle_beta   90.00
_cell.angle_gamma   90.00
#
_symmetry.space_group_name_H-M   'P 1'
#
loop_
_entity.id
_entity.type
_entity.pdbx_description
1 polymer ?
#
loop_
_entity_poly.entity_id
_entity_poly.type
_entity_poly.pdbx_seq_one_letter_code
_entity_poly.pdbx_strand_id
1 'polypeptide(L)'
;AETVKPKFWFDDVLYIRETWRVQSAHRFEADAKIEFRAGGPLGKIQFPGGCSDSESRDAFDQFIAKWGTGSKWNPSIFMPKEAARTFLKIVDVSVERLGDIDGGGLKAEGIDRNQPYRAMRMDFRDLWNSIISADQLDELGWYANPWVFVYKFRQIGREEALA
;
A
#
# COMPACT_ATOMS: atom_id res chain seq x y z
N ALA A 1 -0.98 22.39 -24.02
CA ALA A 1 -1.65 21.94 -22.79
C ALA A 1 -0.87 20.74 -22.27
N GLU A 2 -0.43 20.79 -21.04
CA GLU A 2 0.26 19.67 -20.39
C GLU A 2 -0.76 18.59 -20.09
N THR A 3 -0.52 17.38 -20.57
CA THR A 3 -1.43 16.23 -20.33
C THR A 3 -1.05 15.58 -19.02
N VAL A 4 -1.87 15.74 -18.00
CA VAL A 4 -1.71 15.05 -16.73
C VAL A 4 -2.13 13.58 -16.91
N LYS A 5 -1.24 12.66 -16.54
CA LYS A 5 -1.48 11.22 -16.63
C LYS A 5 -1.75 10.64 -15.23
N PRO A 6 -2.59 9.60 -15.12
CA PRO A 6 -2.77 8.90 -13.85
C PRO A 6 -1.45 8.24 -13.43
N LYS A 7 -1.24 8.15 -12.12
CA LYS A 7 -0.06 7.50 -11.54
C LYS A 7 -0.10 5.98 -11.69
N PHE A 8 -1.32 5.42 -11.68
CA PHE A 8 -1.57 3.99 -11.82
C PHE A 8 -2.60 3.76 -12.92
N TRP A 9 -2.54 2.58 -13.55
CA TRP A 9 -3.43 2.18 -14.63
C TRP A 9 -4.29 0.99 -14.24
N PHE A 10 -5.32 0.73 -15.04
CA PHE A 10 -6.10 -0.50 -14.95
C PHE A 10 -5.15 -1.71 -14.97
N ASP A 11 -5.42 -2.69 -14.12
CA ASP A 11 -4.66 -3.95 -13.93
C ASP A 11 -3.32 -3.82 -13.19
N ASP A 12 -2.88 -2.60 -12.82
CA ASP A 12 -1.70 -2.43 -11.98
C ASP A 12 -1.88 -3.10 -10.63
N VAL A 13 -0.81 -3.77 -10.17
CA VAL A 13 -0.75 -4.39 -8.85
C VAL A 13 0.10 -3.54 -7.90
N LEU A 14 -0.53 -3.09 -6.83
CA LEU A 14 0.10 -2.33 -5.77
C LEU A 14 0.31 -3.22 -4.54
N TYR A 15 1.29 -2.90 -3.72
CA TYR A 15 1.45 -3.52 -2.41
C TYR A 15 1.57 -2.46 -1.31
N ILE A 16 0.97 -2.76 -0.17
CA ILE A 16 1.00 -1.87 0.99
C ILE A 16 2.33 -2.06 1.71
N ARG A 17 3.07 -0.98 1.87
CA ARG A 17 4.33 -0.97 2.61
C ARG A 17 4.08 -0.65 4.07
N GLU A 18 4.59 -1.50 4.95
CA GLU A 18 4.47 -1.36 6.40
C GLU A 18 5.86 -1.28 7.03
N THR A 19 5.99 -0.69 8.22
CA THR A 19 7.20 -0.82 9.03
C THR A 19 7.35 -2.27 9.46
N TRP A 20 8.48 -2.89 9.18
CA TRP A 20 8.68 -4.32 9.23
C TRP A 20 10.04 -4.72 9.80
N ARG A 21 10.17 -5.97 10.19
CA ARG A 21 11.46 -6.57 10.52
C ARG A 21 11.50 -8.06 10.17
N VAL A 22 12.69 -8.60 10.03
CA VAL A 22 12.89 -10.05 9.97
C VAL A 22 12.84 -10.58 11.38
N GLN A 23 11.79 -11.32 11.73
CA GLN A 23 11.62 -11.92 13.06
C GLN A 23 12.57 -13.12 13.23
N SER A 24 12.55 -14.02 12.25
CA SER A 24 13.42 -15.21 12.20
C SER A 24 13.72 -15.57 10.75
N ALA A 25 14.81 -16.28 10.55
CA ALA A 25 15.22 -16.78 9.25
C ALA A 25 15.76 -18.21 9.39
N HIS A 26 15.40 -19.07 8.44
CA HIS A 26 15.79 -20.47 8.43
C HIS A 26 16.58 -20.75 7.16
N ARG A 27 17.88 -20.83 7.30
CA ARG A 27 18.80 -20.98 6.16
C ARG A 27 18.57 -22.30 5.42
N PHE A 28 18.23 -23.36 6.14
CA PHE A 28 18.00 -24.67 5.55
C PHE A 28 16.75 -24.71 4.67
N GLU A 29 15.71 -23.97 5.04
CA GLU A 29 14.46 -23.83 4.28
C GLU A 29 14.51 -22.68 3.28
N ALA A 30 15.57 -21.86 3.35
CA ALA A 30 15.72 -20.60 2.63
C ALA A 30 14.46 -19.74 2.75
N ASP A 31 14.01 -19.50 4.00
CA ASP A 31 12.86 -18.65 4.29
C ASP A 31 13.12 -17.63 5.41
N ALA A 32 12.32 -16.58 5.42
CA ALA A 32 12.33 -15.59 6.48
C ALA A 32 10.91 -15.22 6.89
N LYS A 33 10.68 -15.20 8.21
CA LYS A 33 9.42 -14.69 8.78
C LYS A 33 9.50 -13.20 8.99
N ILE A 34 8.48 -12.49 8.54
CA ILE A 34 8.40 -11.04 8.58
C ILE A 34 7.34 -10.62 9.60
N GLU A 35 7.74 -9.76 10.52
CA GLU A 35 6.85 -9.15 11.49
C GLU A 35 6.59 -7.70 11.11
N PHE A 36 5.34 -7.25 11.31
CA PHE A 36 4.89 -5.89 11.01
C PHE A 36 4.62 -5.12 12.30
N ARG A 37 5.08 -3.87 12.36
CA ARG A 37 4.91 -3.04 13.56
C ARG A 37 3.43 -2.78 13.91
N ALA A 38 2.57 -2.78 12.91
CA ALA A 38 1.12 -2.67 13.10
C ALA A 38 0.47 -3.93 13.71
N GLY A 39 1.26 -5.00 13.93
CA GLY A 39 0.74 -6.28 14.43
C GLY A 39 0.06 -7.11 13.33
N GLY A 40 -0.72 -8.12 13.76
CA GLY A 40 -1.40 -9.05 12.85
C GLY A 40 -0.54 -10.24 12.42
N PRO A 41 -0.98 -11.03 11.42
CA PRO A 41 -0.28 -12.23 10.99
C PRO A 41 1.11 -11.92 10.44
N LEU A 42 2.05 -12.84 10.67
CA LEU A 42 3.40 -12.74 10.10
C LEU A 42 3.36 -12.94 8.59
N GLY A 43 4.21 -12.19 7.89
CA GLY A 43 4.55 -12.47 6.50
C GLY A 43 5.61 -13.57 6.40
N LYS A 44 5.76 -14.14 5.21
CA LYS A 44 6.82 -15.09 4.88
C LYS A 44 7.43 -14.74 3.53
N ILE A 45 8.75 -14.65 3.48
CA ILE A 45 9.50 -14.65 2.23
C ILE A 45 10.06 -16.05 2.04
N GLN A 46 9.78 -16.64 0.89
CA GLN A 46 10.33 -17.93 0.47
C GLN A 46 11.25 -17.68 -0.72
N PHE A 47 12.47 -18.21 -0.65
CA PHE A 47 13.40 -18.18 -1.77
C PHE A 47 13.20 -19.47 -2.58
N PRO A 48 12.77 -19.36 -3.86
CA PRO A 48 12.47 -20.52 -4.68
C PRO A 48 13.68 -21.46 -4.82
N GLY A 49 13.46 -22.78 -4.75
CA GLY A 49 14.56 -23.76 -4.81
C GLY A 49 15.15 -24.14 -3.45
N GLY A 50 14.88 -23.39 -2.41
CA GLY A 50 15.35 -23.70 -1.05
C GLY A 50 16.87 -23.72 -0.92
N CYS A 51 17.39 -24.42 0.07
CA CYS A 51 18.85 -24.51 0.31
C CYS A 51 19.59 -25.38 -0.71
N SER A 52 18.89 -26.18 -1.49
CA SER A 52 19.50 -27.05 -2.52
C SER A 52 19.92 -26.28 -3.77
N ASP A 53 19.26 -25.13 -4.01
CA ASP A 53 19.58 -24.25 -5.11
C ASP A 53 20.57 -23.16 -4.69
N SER A 54 21.69 -23.03 -5.41
CA SER A 54 22.75 -22.09 -5.06
C SER A 54 22.30 -20.64 -5.18
N GLU A 55 21.50 -20.31 -6.21
CA GLU A 55 21.02 -18.96 -6.45
C GLU A 55 20.06 -18.49 -5.34
N SER A 56 19.14 -19.37 -4.95
CA SER A 56 18.22 -19.10 -3.84
C SER A 56 18.95 -18.94 -2.50
N ARG A 57 19.98 -19.72 -2.28
CA ARG A 57 20.82 -19.63 -1.09
C ARG A 57 21.58 -18.32 -1.03
N ASP A 58 22.18 -17.90 -2.15
CA ASP A 58 22.89 -16.65 -2.24
C ASP A 58 21.94 -15.44 -2.07
N ALA A 59 20.75 -15.48 -2.66
CA ALA A 59 19.72 -14.48 -2.50
C ALA A 59 19.24 -14.39 -1.03
N PHE A 60 19.05 -15.53 -0.36
CA PHE A 60 18.72 -15.57 1.05
C PHE A 60 19.83 -14.96 1.92
N ASP A 61 21.09 -15.37 1.71
CA ASP A 61 22.22 -14.88 2.48
C ASP A 61 22.42 -13.35 2.28
N GLN A 62 22.25 -12.85 1.07
CA GLN A 62 22.26 -11.41 0.77
C GLN A 62 21.10 -10.66 1.45
N PHE A 63 19.89 -11.24 1.45
CA PHE A 63 18.74 -10.67 2.12
C PHE A 63 18.99 -10.54 3.63
N ILE A 64 19.49 -11.59 4.27
CA ILE A 64 19.77 -11.57 5.71
C ILE A 64 20.96 -10.68 6.05
N ALA A 65 22.00 -10.63 5.21
CA ALA A 65 23.12 -9.71 5.38
C ALA A 65 22.67 -8.24 5.34
N LYS A 66 21.71 -7.90 4.48
CA LYS A 66 21.17 -6.55 4.33
C LYS A 66 20.23 -6.14 5.47
N TRP A 67 19.32 -7.02 5.87
CA TRP A 67 18.22 -6.67 6.76
C TRP A 67 18.41 -7.17 8.20
N GLY A 68 19.25 -8.17 8.42
CA GLY A 68 19.48 -8.82 9.70
C GLY A 68 18.27 -9.59 10.20
N THR A 69 18.40 -10.16 11.40
CA THR A 69 17.30 -10.77 12.16
C THR A 69 17.19 -10.11 13.52
N GLY A 70 16.01 -10.08 14.11
CA GLY A 70 15.79 -9.66 15.50
C GLY A 70 15.13 -8.29 15.69
N SER A 71 15.70 -7.42 16.51
CA SER A 71 14.98 -6.28 17.11
C SER A 71 14.86 -5.02 16.24
N LYS A 72 15.64 -4.90 15.18
CA LYS A 72 15.67 -3.66 14.37
C LYS A 72 14.44 -3.58 13.45
N TRP A 73 13.65 -2.51 13.60
CA TRP A 73 12.58 -2.17 12.69
C TRP A 73 13.11 -1.43 11.45
N ASN A 74 12.69 -1.87 10.29
CA ASN A 74 13.00 -1.23 9.02
C ASN A 74 11.83 -0.32 8.60
N PRO A 75 12.11 0.92 8.13
CA PRO A 75 11.08 1.81 7.60
C PRO A 75 10.32 1.17 6.41
N SER A 76 9.05 1.51 6.29
CA SER A 76 8.16 0.98 5.24
C SER A 76 8.68 1.22 3.81
N ILE A 77 9.39 2.34 3.58
CA ILE A 77 9.94 2.69 2.27
C ILE A 77 10.91 1.64 1.72
N PHE A 78 11.57 0.89 2.60
CA PHE A 78 12.52 -0.16 2.22
C PHE A 78 11.92 -1.56 2.17
N MET A 79 10.60 -1.68 2.37
CA MET A 79 9.93 -2.97 2.34
C MET A 79 9.93 -3.55 0.92
N PRO A 80 10.51 -4.73 0.70
CA PRO A 80 10.45 -5.39 -0.61
C PRO A 80 9.04 -5.96 -0.86
N LYS A 81 8.66 -6.08 -2.13
CA LYS A 81 7.35 -6.61 -2.55
C LYS A 81 7.07 -7.99 -1.95
N GLU A 82 8.08 -8.82 -1.92
CA GLU A 82 8.02 -10.20 -1.40
C GLU A 82 7.72 -10.26 0.10
N ALA A 83 8.00 -9.21 0.86
CA ALA A 83 7.66 -9.10 2.27
C ALA A 83 6.22 -8.64 2.52
N ALA A 84 5.56 -8.06 1.51
CA ALA A 84 4.22 -7.52 1.67
C ALA A 84 3.17 -8.61 1.94
N ARG A 85 2.17 -8.26 2.74
CA ARG A 85 1.01 -9.12 3.06
C ARG A 85 -0.30 -8.62 2.47
N THR A 86 -0.34 -7.39 1.98
CA THR A 86 -1.53 -6.77 1.41
C THR A 86 -1.23 -6.28 0.01
N PHE A 87 -1.97 -6.81 -0.95
CA PHE A 87 -1.87 -6.48 -2.36
C PHE A 87 -3.20 -5.98 -2.89
N LEU A 88 -3.15 -4.97 -3.74
CA LEU A 88 -4.31 -4.32 -4.33
C LEU A 88 -4.15 -4.33 -5.85
N LYS A 89 -5.20 -4.71 -6.55
CA LYS A 89 -5.25 -4.65 -8.01
C LYS A 89 -6.19 -3.52 -8.43
N ILE A 90 -5.71 -2.62 -9.28
CA ILE A 90 -6.53 -1.54 -9.82
C ILE A 90 -7.54 -2.12 -10.79
N VAL A 91 -8.83 -1.87 -10.54
CA VAL A 91 -9.95 -2.38 -11.35
C VAL A 91 -10.67 -1.30 -12.13
N ASP A 92 -10.45 -0.02 -11.79
CA ASP A 92 -11.01 1.12 -12.51
C ASP A 92 -10.19 2.38 -12.22
N VAL A 93 -10.09 3.26 -13.21
CA VAL A 93 -9.46 4.58 -13.09
C VAL A 93 -10.38 5.59 -13.77
N SER A 94 -10.92 6.51 -13.01
CA SER A 94 -11.76 7.60 -13.51
C SER A 94 -11.21 8.98 -13.14
N VAL A 95 -11.73 10.02 -13.77
CA VAL A 95 -11.41 11.42 -13.47
C VAL A 95 -12.69 12.11 -13.07
N GLU A 96 -12.73 12.67 -11.87
CA GLU A 96 -13.93 13.28 -11.29
C GLU A 96 -13.59 14.60 -10.59
N ARG A 97 -14.60 15.44 -10.33
CA ARG A 97 -14.42 16.56 -9.42
C ARG A 97 -14.42 16.06 -7.98
N LEU A 98 -13.52 16.55 -7.16
CA LEU A 98 -13.43 16.17 -5.75
C LEU A 98 -14.77 16.31 -5.00
N GLY A 99 -15.50 17.40 -5.29
CA GLY A 99 -16.79 17.67 -4.66
C GLY A 99 -17.95 16.78 -5.13
N ASP A 100 -17.79 16.01 -6.21
CA ASP A 100 -18.82 15.10 -6.73
C ASP A 100 -18.86 13.75 -6.00
N ILE A 101 -17.94 13.53 -5.05
CA ILE A 101 -17.91 12.32 -4.24
C ILE A 101 -19.26 12.09 -3.54
N ASP A 102 -19.85 10.93 -3.78
CA ASP A 102 -21.14 10.54 -3.21
C ASP A 102 -20.98 9.81 -1.87
N GLY A 103 -22.12 9.41 -1.25
CA GLY A 103 -22.09 8.67 0.01
C GLY A 103 -21.45 7.29 -0.09
N GLY A 104 -21.45 6.67 -1.26
CA GLY A 104 -20.75 5.41 -1.55
C GLY A 104 -19.24 5.61 -1.56
N GLY A 105 -18.77 6.62 -2.27
CA GLY A 105 -17.37 7.02 -2.32
C GLY A 105 -16.82 7.39 -0.94
N LEU A 106 -17.55 8.21 -0.17
CA LEU A 106 -17.15 8.56 1.20
C LEU A 106 -16.97 7.33 2.10
N LYS A 107 -17.86 6.34 1.97
CA LYS A 107 -17.73 5.06 2.71
C LYS A 107 -16.56 4.23 2.24
N ALA A 108 -16.25 4.26 0.96
CA ALA A 108 -15.10 3.56 0.38
C ALA A 108 -13.78 4.19 0.84
N GLU A 109 -13.74 5.51 1.04
CA GLU A 109 -12.61 6.24 1.63
C GLU A 109 -12.46 6.02 3.15
N GLY A 110 -13.31 5.20 3.76
CA GLY A 110 -13.20 4.83 5.18
C GLY A 110 -13.87 5.81 6.15
N ILE A 111 -14.67 6.75 5.64
CA ILE A 111 -15.44 7.66 6.50
C ILE A 111 -16.55 6.87 7.24
N ASP A 112 -16.79 7.20 8.50
CA ASP A 112 -17.77 6.52 9.35
C ASP A 112 -19.14 6.43 8.68
N ARG A 113 -19.64 5.19 8.54
CA ARG A 113 -20.90 4.87 7.84
C ARG A 113 -22.15 5.20 8.66
N ASN A 114 -21.98 5.42 9.96
CA ASN A 114 -23.09 5.58 10.91
C ASN A 114 -23.53 7.04 11.09
N GLN A 115 -23.00 7.95 10.30
CA GLN A 115 -23.34 9.37 10.40
C GLN A 115 -24.05 9.89 9.15
N PRO A 116 -24.79 11.02 9.27
CA PRO A 116 -25.47 11.63 8.13
C PRO A 116 -24.49 12.04 7.02
N TYR A 117 -24.93 11.96 5.77
CA TYR A 117 -24.12 12.31 4.59
C TYR A 117 -23.39 13.67 4.72
N ARG A 118 -24.06 14.69 5.29
CA ARG A 118 -23.44 15.99 5.50
C ARG A 118 -22.23 15.93 6.43
N ALA A 119 -22.32 15.16 7.51
CA ALA A 119 -21.20 14.96 8.44
C ALA A 119 -20.06 14.18 7.76
N MET A 120 -20.38 13.13 7.02
CA MET A 120 -19.38 12.39 6.22
C MET A 120 -18.61 13.30 5.26
N ARG A 121 -19.30 14.22 4.58
CA ARG A 121 -18.64 15.19 3.69
C ARG A 121 -17.72 16.15 4.45
N MET A 122 -18.10 16.56 5.66
CA MET A 122 -17.24 17.43 6.49
C MET A 122 -15.99 16.69 6.94
N ASP A 123 -16.13 15.47 7.40
CA ASP A 123 -14.98 14.66 7.83
C ASP A 123 -14.02 14.37 6.66
N PHE A 124 -14.57 14.07 5.49
CA PHE A 124 -13.75 13.86 4.30
C PHE A 124 -13.05 15.14 3.85
N ARG A 125 -13.73 16.29 3.88
CA ARG A 125 -13.11 17.59 3.62
C ARG A 125 -11.92 17.85 4.54
N ASP A 126 -12.10 17.61 5.82
CA ASP A 126 -11.07 17.88 6.82
C ASP A 126 -9.89 16.91 6.65
N LEU A 127 -10.17 15.62 6.35
CA LEU A 127 -9.16 14.64 5.99
C LEU A 127 -8.41 15.06 4.72
N TRP A 128 -9.12 15.41 3.65
CA TRP A 128 -8.51 15.87 2.40
C TRP A 128 -7.60 17.06 2.61
N ASN A 129 -8.10 18.11 3.26
CA ASN A 129 -7.30 19.31 3.50
C ASN A 129 -6.09 19.04 4.41
N SER A 130 -6.15 18.04 5.29
CA SER A 130 -5.03 17.70 6.18
C SER A 130 -3.82 17.09 5.47
N ILE A 131 -4.00 16.53 4.27
CA ILE A 131 -2.94 15.94 3.46
C ILE A 131 -2.40 16.89 2.38
N ILE A 132 -3.06 18.02 2.17
CA ILE A 132 -2.62 19.06 1.22
C ILE A 132 -1.75 20.08 1.98
N SER A 133 -0.61 20.46 1.39
CA SER A 133 0.24 21.50 1.98
C SER A 133 -0.47 22.86 1.96
N ALA A 134 -0.20 23.70 2.94
CA ALA A 134 -0.92 24.96 3.14
C ALA A 134 -0.84 25.90 1.94
N ASP A 135 0.28 25.91 1.24
CA ASP A 135 0.53 26.70 0.03
C ASP A 135 -0.23 26.21 -1.21
N GLN A 136 -0.75 24.99 -1.18
CA GLN A 136 -1.51 24.38 -2.29
C GLN A 136 -3.02 24.33 -2.04
N LEU A 137 -3.50 24.74 -0.87
CA LEU A 137 -4.94 24.66 -0.53
C LEU A 137 -5.84 25.45 -1.48
N ASP A 138 -5.37 26.58 -2.01
CA ASP A 138 -6.14 27.39 -2.95
C ASP A 138 -6.36 26.72 -4.31
N GLU A 139 -5.49 25.75 -4.68
CA GLU A 139 -5.58 25.02 -5.95
C GLU A 139 -6.10 23.60 -5.80
N LEU A 140 -5.73 22.92 -4.73
CA LEU A 140 -5.97 21.48 -4.52
C LEU A 140 -6.88 21.19 -3.31
N GLY A 141 -7.20 22.19 -2.50
CA GLY A 141 -8.07 22.02 -1.34
C GLY A 141 -9.53 21.74 -1.73
N TRP A 142 -10.32 21.37 -0.76
CA TRP A 142 -11.73 21.00 -0.95
C TRP A 142 -12.57 22.05 -1.66
N TYR A 143 -12.36 23.33 -1.32
CA TYR A 143 -13.13 24.42 -1.90
C TYR A 143 -12.71 24.81 -3.33
N ALA A 144 -11.48 24.45 -3.73
CA ALA A 144 -11.02 24.60 -5.10
C ALA A 144 -11.69 23.58 -6.04
N ASN A 145 -12.22 22.49 -5.46
CA ASN A 145 -12.89 21.42 -6.20
C ASN A 145 -12.06 20.92 -7.40
N PRO A 146 -10.82 20.48 -7.18
CA PRO A 146 -9.94 20.08 -8.25
C PRO A 146 -10.45 18.83 -8.98
N TRP A 147 -9.95 18.60 -10.20
CA TRP A 147 -10.04 17.31 -10.85
C TRP A 147 -9.10 16.33 -10.16
N VAL A 148 -9.60 15.13 -9.85
CA VAL A 148 -8.86 14.07 -9.19
C VAL A 148 -8.95 12.77 -9.97
N PHE A 149 -7.88 11.95 -9.93
CA PHE A 149 -7.97 10.57 -10.37
C PHE A 149 -8.55 9.72 -9.25
N VAL A 150 -9.62 9.00 -9.53
CA VAL A 150 -10.25 8.05 -8.62
C VAL A 150 -9.82 6.65 -9.01
N TYR A 151 -9.21 5.92 -8.08
CA TYR A 151 -8.74 4.56 -8.27
C TYR A 151 -9.65 3.60 -7.52
N LYS A 152 -10.34 2.72 -8.24
CA LYS A 152 -11.03 1.59 -7.60
C LYS A 152 -10.10 0.39 -7.62
N PHE A 153 -10.00 -0.29 -6.51
CA PHE A 153 -9.15 -1.45 -6.37
C PHE A 153 -9.85 -2.57 -5.62
N ARG A 154 -9.40 -3.80 -5.83
CA ARG A 154 -9.76 -4.95 -5.01
C ARG A 154 -8.52 -5.52 -4.34
N GLN A 155 -8.68 -6.07 -3.16
CA GLN A 155 -7.62 -6.85 -2.53
C GLN A 155 -7.46 -8.17 -3.27
N ILE A 156 -6.21 -8.58 -3.49
CA ILE A 156 -5.85 -9.83 -4.16
C ILE A 156 -4.95 -10.67 -3.27
N GLY A 157 -4.91 -11.97 -3.56
CA GLY A 157 -4.00 -12.90 -2.91
C GLY A 157 -2.54 -12.67 -3.34
N ARG A 158 -1.63 -13.13 -2.48
CA ARG A 158 -0.18 -13.05 -2.73
C ARG A 158 0.21 -13.78 -4.02
N GLU A 159 -0.36 -14.96 -4.25
CA GLU A 159 -0.05 -15.78 -5.45
C GLU A 159 -0.43 -15.03 -6.73
N GLU A 160 -1.63 -14.44 -6.78
CA GLU A 160 -2.08 -13.61 -7.90
C GLU A 160 -1.18 -12.36 -8.09
N ALA A 161 -0.67 -11.79 -7.00
CA ALA A 161 0.13 -10.56 -7.06
C ALA A 161 1.57 -10.79 -7.50
N LEU A 162 2.11 -12.01 -7.32
CA LEU A 162 3.51 -12.35 -7.60
C LEU A 162 3.66 -13.24 -8.85
N ALA A 163 2.56 -13.66 -9.47
CA ALA A 163 2.54 -14.34 -10.76
C ALA A 163 2.94 -13.39 -11.89
#